data_6b87cbedc68de43d0118030b6eb8d59e
#
_entry.id   6b87cbedc68de43d0118030b6eb8d59e
#
_cell.length_a   1.000
_cell.length_b   1.000
_cell.length_c   1.000
_cell.angle_alpha   90.00
_cell.angle_beta   90.00
_cell.angle_gamma   90.00
#
_symmetry.space_group_name_H-M   'P 1'
#
loop_
_entity.id
_entity.type
_entity.pdbx_description
1 polymer ?
#
loop_
_entity_poly.entity_id
_entity_poly.type
_entity_poly.pdbx_seq_one_letter_code
_entity_poly.pdbx_strand_id
1 'polypeptide(L)'
;WQRLLVMIGGVLFNFLFALFIYSMILYTWGETYIPVKEMTYGMRFNSEAKQLGFKDGDILVGTDKVVFKDFSADLYRDLSEAQYADIVRDGKAMRINLPGEINLLGMLKNDPPFVRPLIPCTVDSVLPGSPAAAGGLLKGDRIVGFNGKPVGSFNEFTEHIGRLSDVMSVAT
;
A
#
# COMPACT_ATOMS: atom_id res chain seq x y z
N TRP A 1 -27.72 29.67 -34.53
CA TRP A 1 -26.93 30.03 -33.35
C TRP A 1 -27.64 29.62 -32.04
N GLN A 2 -28.93 29.95 -31.86
CA GLN A 2 -29.66 29.64 -30.61
C GLN A 2 -29.71 28.13 -30.29
N ARG A 3 -29.96 27.27 -31.30
CA ARG A 3 -29.96 25.81 -31.09
C ARG A 3 -28.58 25.26 -30.72
N LEU A 4 -27.53 25.83 -31.33
CA LEU A 4 -26.16 25.48 -31.02
C LEU A 4 -25.79 25.86 -29.58
N LEU A 5 -26.18 27.06 -29.13
CA LEU A 5 -25.96 27.54 -27.76
C LEU A 5 -26.68 26.67 -26.71
N VAL A 6 -27.91 26.21 -27.01
CA VAL A 6 -28.65 25.32 -26.11
C VAL A 6 -27.96 23.96 -25.99
N MET A 7 -27.46 23.40 -27.11
CA MET A 7 -26.75 22.11 -27.08
C MET A 7 -25.41 22.22 -26.35
N ILE A 8 -24.62 23.26 -26.63
CA ILE A 8 -23.34 23.50 -25.96
C ILE A 8 -23.56 23.83 -24.49
N GLY A 9 -24.60 24.62 -24.16
CA GLY A 9 -24.91 25.00 -22.78
C GLY A 9 -25.18 23.80 -21.87
N GLY A 10 -25.91 22.79 -22.37
CA GLY A 10 -26.16 21.57 -21.59
C GLY A 10 -24.89 20.79 -21.26
N VAL A 11 -24.02 20.58 -22.26
CA VAL A 11 -22.75 19.89 -22.09
C VAL A 11 -21.80 20.69 -21.19
N LEU A 12 -21.72 22.01 -21.41
CA LEU A 12 -20.87 22.90 -20.62
C LEU A 12 -21.31 22.93 -19.15
N PHE A 13 -22.64 23.00 -18.90
CA PHE A 13 -23.17 22.99 -17.54
C PHE A 13 -22.86 21.68 -16.82
N ASN A 14 -23.04 20.54 -17.47
CA ASN A 14 -22.69 19.25 -16.90
C ASN A 14 -21.18 19.14 -16.58
N PHE A 15 -20.33 19.66 -17.47
CA PHE A 15 -18.90 19.71 -17.24
C PHE A 15 -18.53 20.58 -16.02
N LEU A 16 -19.07 21.78 -15.94
CA LEU A 16 -18.84 22.69 -14.81
C LEU A 16 -19.38 22.11 -13.50
N PHE A 17 -20.54 21.46 -13.55
CA PHE A 17 -21.14 20.81 -12.39
C PHE A 17 -20.31 19.62 -11.91
N ALA A 18 -19.81 18.79 -12.81
CA ALA A 18 -18.89 17.70 -12.47
C ALA A 18 -17.60 18.22 -11.82
N LEU A 19 -17.03 19.29 -12.37
CA LEU A 19 -15.83 19.92 -11.83
C LEU A 19 -16.09 20.53 -10.43
N PHE A 20 -17.26 21.11 -10.23
CA PHE A 20 -17.68 21.63 -8.93
C PHE A 20 -17.82 20.49 -7.89
N ILE A 21 -18.51 19.39 -8.24
CA ILE A 21 -18.66 18.24 -7.35
C ILE A 21 -17.28 17.64 -7.01
N TYR A 22 -16.41 17.48 -8.01
CA TYR A 22 -15.06 16.96 -7.81
C TYR A 22 -14.24 17.84 -6.87
N SER A 23 -14.30 19.16 -7.08
CA SER A 23 -13.64 20.13 -6.20
C SER A 23 -14.18 20.08 -4.76
N MET A 24 -15.50 19.91 -4.61
CA MET A 24 -16.13 19.77 -3.30
C MET A 24 -15.70 18.49 -2.60
N ILE A 25 -15.56 17.38 -3.32
CA ILE A 25 -15.06 16.11 -2.79
C ILE A 25 -13.62 16.28 -2.31
N LEU A 26 -12.75 16.84 -3.14
CA LEU A 26 -11.34 17.09 -2.77
C LEU A 26 -11.22 18.04 -1.58
N TYR A 27 -12.06 19.08 -1.51
CA TYR A 27 -12.06 20.01 -0.39
C TYR A 27 -12.52 19.36 0.94
N THR A 28 -13.51 18.44 0.88
CA THR A 28 -14.12 17.83 2.07
C THR A 28 -13.32 16.63 2.58
N TRP A 29 -12.84 15.78 1.68
CA TRP A 29 -12.12 14.53 2.05
C TRP A 29 -10.61 14.63 1.79
N GLY A 30 -10.17 15.54 0.92
CA GLY A 30 -8.76 15.63 0.52
C GLY A 30 -8.25 14.37 -0.18
N GLU A 31 -6.93 14.29 -0.30
CA GLU A 31 -6.25 13.06 -0.74
C GLU A 31 -5.67 12.35 0.49
N THR A 32 -6.00 11.06 0.61
CA THR A 32 -5.42 10.23 1.67
C THR A 32 -4.10 9.67 1.17
N TYR A 33 -3.00 10.04 1.82
CA TYR A 33 -1.67 9.51 1.54
C TYR A 33 -1.00 9.05 2.84
N ILE A 34 -0.08 8.12 2.71
CA ILE A 34 0.71 7.63 3.84
C ILE A 34 2.09 8.28 3.75
N PRO A 35 2.43 9.22 4.66
CA PRO A 35 3.75 9.85 4.65
C PRO A 35 4.84 8.82 4.92
N VAL A 36 5.89 8.81 4.11
CA VAL A 36 7.04 7.91 4.30
C VAL A 36 7.68 8.08 5.67
N LYS A 37 7.67 9.30 6.21
CA LYS A 37 8.22 9.61 7.54
C LYS A 37 7.46 8.95 8.70
N GLU A 38 6.20 8.61 8.50
CA GLU A 38 5.34 7.97 9.51
C GLU A 38 5.36 6.44 9.41
N MET A 39 6.06 5.87 8.44
CA MET A 39 6.22 4.43 8.27
C MET A 39 7.24 3.85 9.26
N THR A 40 6.92 3.91 10.55
CA THR A 40 7.81 3.45 11.63
C THR A 40 8.16 1.96 11.53
N TYR A 41 7.31 1.15 10.91
CA TYR A 41 7.52 -0.29 10.72
C TYR A 41 8.20 -0.61 9.39
N GLY A 42 8.46 0.41 8.56
CA GLY A 42 9.05 0.24 7.24
C GLY A 42 8.09 -0.34 6.21
N MET A 43 8.67 -0.97 5.19
CA MET A 43 7.95 -1.52 4.03
C MET A 43 8.23 -3.01 3.90
N ARG A 44 7.31 -3.73 3.29
CA ARG A 44 7.47 -5.14 2.91
C ARG A 44 7.74 -5.23 1.42
N PHE A 45 8.65 -6.11 1.06
CA PHE A 45 9.14 -6.30 -0.29
C PHE A 45 8.85 -7.71 -0.79
N ASN A 46 8.54 -7.86 -2.07
CA ASN A 46 8.37 -9.16 -2.69
C ASN A 46 9.73 -9.86 -2.96
N SER A 47 9.67 -11.06 -3.52
CA SER A 47 10.87 -11.84 -3.83
C SER A 47 11.81 -11.16 -4.84
N GLU A 48 11.27 -10.45 -5.83
CA GLU A 48 12.07 -9.71 -6.82
C GLU A 48 12.81 -8.55 -6.17
N ALA A 49 12.14 -7.74 -5.35
CA ALA A 49 12.77 -6.66 -4.62
C ALA A 49 13.86 -7.18 -3.66
N LYS A 50 13.61 -8.33 -3.00
CA LYS A 50 14.61 -8.96 -2.12
C LYS A 50 15.85 -9.43 -2.86
N GLN A 51 15.73 -9.87 -4.11
CA GLN A 51 16.88 -10.22 -4.96
C GLN A 51 17.74 -8.99 -5.31
N LEU A 52 17.14 -7.81 -5.38
CA LEU A 52 17.84 -6.54 -5.58
C LEU A 52 18.51 -6.01 -4.29
N GLY A 53 18.26 -6.65 -3.14
CA GLY A 53 18.90 -6.31 -1.86
C GLY A 53 18.01 -5.59 -0.86
N PHE A 54 16.72 -5.35 -1.17
CA PHE A 54 15.76 -4.84 -0.21
C PHE A 54 15.43 -5.88 0.86
N LYS A 55 15.07 -5.42 2.05
CA LYS A 55 14.63 -6.27 3.17
C LYS A 55 13.34 -5.71 3.76
N ASP A 56 12.53 -6.61 4.33
CA ASP A 56 11.35 -6.18 5.06
C ASP A 56 11.77 -5.32 6.25
N GLY A 57 11.08 -4.20 6.46
CA GLY A 57 11.45 -3.18 7.43
C GLY A 57 12.26 -2.00 6.88
N ASP A 58 12.78 -2.08 5.66
CA ASP A 58 13.42 -0.93 5.01
C ASP A 58 12.38 0.17 4.76
N ILE A 59 12.81 1.41 4.93
CA ILE A 59 12.01 2.59 4.57
C ILE A 59 12.62 3.20 3.31
N LEU A 60 11.88 3.24 2.22
CA LEU A 60 12.28 3.92 1.00
C LEU A 60 12.21 5.44 1.20
N VAL A 61 13.33 6.11 1.07
CA VAL A 61 13.44 7.57 1.24
C VAL A 61 13.46 8.29 -0.10
N GLY A 62 14.03 7.67 -1.13
CA GLY A 62 14.12 8.30 -2.43
C GLY A 62 14.90 7.46 -3.44
N THR A 63 15.11 8.07 -4.60
CA THR A 63 15.93 7.55 -5.70
C THR A 63 16.95 8.60 -6.13
N ASP A 64 17.73 8.30 -7.16
CA ASP A 64 18.62 9.27 -7.82
C ASP A 64 17.89 10.50 -8.37
N LYS A 65 16.58 10.40 -8.60
CA LYS A 65 15.78 11.46 -9.24
C LYS A 65 14.87 12.22 -8.26
N VAL A 66 14.31 11.52 -7.26
CA VAL A 66 13.22 12.06 -6.41
C VAL A 66 13.36 11.58 -4.96
N VAL A 67 13.01 12.45 -4.03
CA VAL A 67 12.84 12.12 -2.61
C VAL A 67 11.36 11.81 -2.37
N PHE A 68 11.06 10.64 -1.83
CA PHE A 68 9.69 10.22 -1.55
C PHE A 68 9.13 10.92 -0.31
N LYS A 69 8.00 11.58 -0.48
CA LYS A 69 7.26 12.22 0.62
C LYS A 69 6.17 11.31 1.15
N ASP A 70 5.54 10.55 0.24
CA ASP A 70 4.41 9.67 0.50
C ASP A 70 4.56 8.36 -0.26
N PHE A 71 3.76 7.38 0.16
CA PHE A 71 3.63 6.10 -0.52
C PHE A 71 2.51 6.22 -1.56
N SER A 72 2.87 6.54 -2.78
CA SER A 72 1.95 6.74 -3.92
C SER A 72 2.30 5.81 -5.09
N ALA A 73 1.43 5.79 -6.09
CA ALA A 73 1.67 5.02 -7.33
C ALA A 73 2.90 5.52 -8.09
N ASP A 74 3.24 6.80 -7.96
CA ASP A 74 4.43 7.40 -8.58
C ASP A 74 5.74 6.78 -8.07
N LEU A 75 5.75 6.30 -6.82
CA LEU A 75 6.89 5.59 -6.24
C LEU A 75 7.33 4.39 -7.10
N TYR A 76 6.39 3.64 -7.65
CA TYR A 76 6.70 2.49 -8.51
C TYR A 76 7.33 2.92 -9.83
N ARG A 77 6.82 4.00 -10.43
CA ARG A 77 7.37 4.57 -11.67
C ARG A 77 8.79 5.05 -11.42
N ASP A 78 8.98 5.83 -10.36
CA ASP A 78 10.28 6.43 -10.06
C ASP A 78 11.32 5.37 -9.69
N LEU A 79 10.93 4.28 -9.01
CA LEU A 79 11.79 3.13 -8.77
C LEU A 79 12.12 2.35 -10.05
N SER A 80 11.18 2.22 -10.98
CA SER A 80 11.39 1.44 -12.20
C SER A 80 12.47 2.01 -13.12
N GLU A 81 12.68 3.32 -13.05
CA GLU A 81 13.66 4.06 -13.86
C GLU A 81 14.92 4.46 -13.08
N ALA A 82 15.03 4.08 -11.82
CA ALA A 82 16.10 4.53 -10.94
C ALA A 82 17.37 3.69 -11.10
N GLN A 83 18.53 4.33 -10.97
CA GLN A 83 19.82 3.65 -10.89
C GLN A 83 20.16 3.20 -9.47
N TYR A 84 19.62 3.89 -8.47
CA TYR A 84 19.73 3.50 -7.07
C TYR A 84 18.54 3.98 -6.26
N ALA A 85 18.30 3.31 -5.16
CA ALA A 85 17.33 3.71 -4.15
C ALA A 85 18.04 4.00 -2.83
N ASP A 86 17.70 5.12 -2.21
CA ASP A 86 18.12 5.46 -0.86
C ASP A 86 17.08 4.93 0.12
N ILE A 87 17.56 4.16 1.09
CA ILE A 87 16.73 3.52 2.11
C ILE A 87 17.25 3.83 3.51
N VAL A 88 16.39 3.67 4.50
CA VAL A 88 16.77 3.61 5.91
C VAL A 88 16.50 2.20 6.41
N ARG A 89 17.55 1.52 6.87
CA ARG A 89 17.51 0.17 7.47
C ARG A 89 18.06 0.24 8.89
N ASP A 90 17.26 -0.17 9.86
CA ASP A 90 17.65 -0.13 11.29
C ASP A 90 18.15 1.27 11.72
N GLY A 91 17.52 2.33 11.22
CA GLY A 91 17.89 3.71 11.50
C GLY A 91 19.13 4.22 10.76
N LYS A 92 19.75 3.40 9.89
CA LYS A 92 20.94 3.80 9.11
C LYS A 92 20.56 4.03 7.65
N ALA A 93 20.99 5.15 7.11
CA ALA A 93 20.85 5.44 5.68
C ALA A 93 21.75 4.50 4.86
N MET A 94 21.18 3.85 3.87
CA MET A 94 21.89 2.94 2.96
C MET A 94 21.42 3.19 1.53
N ARG A 95 22.23 2.75 0.57
CA ARG A 95 21.92 2.84 -0.86
C ARG A 95 21.92 1.45 -1.46
N ILE A 96 20.89 1.18 -2.27
CA ILE A 96 20.75 -0.05 -3.05
C ILE A 96 20.85 0.32 -4.52
N ASN A 97 21.79 -0.30 -5.24
CA ASN A 97 21.90 -0.11 -6.68
C ASN A 97 20.82 -0.91 -7.39
N LEU A 98 20.18 -0.27 -8.37
CA LEU A 98 19.12 -0.85 -9.17
C LEU A 98 19.62 -1.01 -10.62
N PRO A 99 19.03 -1.94 -11.40
CA PRO A 99 19.45 -2.18 -12.78
C PRO A 99 19.10 -1.04 -13.76
N GLY A 100 18.36 -0.01 -13.29
CA GLY A 100 17.99 1.15 -14.11
C GLY A 100 16.73 0.95 -14.97
N GLU A 101 16.31 -0.29 -15.19
CA GLU A 101 15.10 -0.66 -15.93
C GLU A 101 14.43 -1.85 -15.23
N ILE A 102 13.51 -1.57 -14.30
CA ILE A 102 12.69 -2.59 -13.68
C ILE A 102 11.33 -2.59 -14.36
N ASN A 103 10.78 -3.77 -14.62
CA ASN A 103 9.47 -3.87 -15.27
C ASN A 103 8.35 -3.31 -14.37
N LEU A 104 7.91 -2.10 -14.68
CA LEU A 104 6.85 -1.40 -13.92
C LEU A 104 5.56 -2.21 -13.84
N LEU A 105 5.15 -2.89 -14.93
CA LEU A 105 3.95 -3.72 -14.92
C LEU A 105 4.11 -4.94 -13.99
N GLY A 106 5.31 -5.52 -13.92
CA GLY A 106 5.64 -6.58 -12.97
C GLY A 106 5.55 -6.07 -11.54
N MET A 107 6.11 -4.90 -11.26
CA MET A 107 6.07 -4.30 -9.92
C MET A 107 4.64 -4.07 -9.39
N LEU A 108 3.71 -3.68 -10.29
CA LEU A 108 2.33 -3.37 -9.95
C LEU A 108 1.40 -4.59 -9.93
N LYS A 109 1.61 -5.54 -10.87
CA LYS A 109 0.69 -6.68 -11.07
C LYS A 109 1.06 -7.92 -10.27
N ASN A 110 2.29 -8.03 -9.78
CA ASN A 110 2.71 -9.16 -8.97
C ASN A 110 1.91 -9.19 -7.65
N ASP A 111 1.56 -10.38 -7.22
CA ASP A 111 0.96 -10.61 -5.91
C ASP A 111 1.89 -11.49 -5.06
N PRO A 112 2.52 -10.93 -4.03
CA PRO A 112 2.42 -9.55 -3.53
C PRO A 112 3.15 -8.53 -4.43
N PRO A 113 2.70 -7.24 -4.43
CA PRO A 113 3.35 -6.19 -5.20
C PRO A 113 4.80 -5.98 -4.74
N PHE A 114 5.61 -5.33 -5.59
CA PHE A 114 7.05 -5.12 -5.37
C PHE A 114 7.37 -4.55 -3.98
N VAL A 115 6.61 -3.54 -3.55
CA VAL A 115 6.72 -2.93 -2.23
C VAL A 115 5.34 -2.54 -1.72
N ARG A 116 5.12 -2.65 -0.42
CA ARG A 116 3.90 -2.18 0.27
C ARG A 116 4.22 -1.79 1.71
N PRO A 117 3.42 -0.92 2.34
CA PRO A 117 3.59 -0.62 3.76
C PRO A 117 3.53 -1.89 4.60
N LEU A 118 4.44 -2.00 5.57
CA LEU A 118 4.42 -3.08 6.54
C LEU A 118 3.50 -2.67 7.69
N ILE A 119 2.36 -3.36 7.80
CA ILE A 119 1.37 -3.11 8.83
C ILE A 119 1.56 -4.15 9.93
N PRO A 120 1.85 -3.75 11.19
CA PRO A 120 1.95 -4.70 12.28
C PRO A 120 0.61 -5.40 12.53
N CYS A 121 0.64 -6.68 12.90
CA CYS A 121 -0.56 -7.44 13.22
C CYS A 121 -0.96 -7.19 14.69
N THR A 122 -1.44 -5.97 14.98
CA THR A 122 -1.89 -5.55 16.31
C THR A 122 -3.41 -5.41 16.32
N VAL A 123 -4.04 -5.94 17.35
CA VAL A 123 -5.51 -5.87 17.53
C VAL A 123 -5.89 -4.47 17.99
N ASP A 124 -6.63 -3.74 17.17
CA ASP A 124 -7.14 -2.41 17.53
C ASP A 124 -8.41 -2.49 18.36
N SER A 125 -9.33 -3.38 17.99
CA SER A 125 -10.60 -3.58 18.72
C SER A 125 -11.07 -5.02 18.59
N VAL A 126 -11.78 -5.49 19.60
CA VAL A 126 -12.43 -6.81 19.63
C VAL A 126 -13.92 -6.60 19.83
N LEU A 127 -14.74 -7.17 18.95
CA LEU A 127 -16.21 -7.10 19.07
C LEU A 127 -16.67 -7.90 20.28
N PRO A 128 -17.46 -7.31 21.19
CA PRO A 128 -18.05 -8.03 22.32
C PRO A 128 -18.89 -9.22 21.82
N GLY A 129 -18.74 -10.37 22.46
CA GLY A 129 -19.46 -11.60 22.10
C GLY A 129 -18.96 -12.32 20.84
N SER A 130 -17.86 -11.84 20.22
CA SER A 130 -17.23 -12.53 19.10
C SER A 130 -16.41 -13.75 19.56
N PRO A 131 -16.14 -14.72 18.66
CA PRO A 131 -15.21 -15.82 18.94
C PRO A 131 -13.82 -15.35 19.39
N ALA A 132 -13.36 -14.21 18.86
CA ALA A 132 -12.10 -13.59 19.26
C ALA A 132 -12.11 -13.15 20.74
N ALA A 133 -13.21 -12.53 21.18
CA ALA A 133 -13.40 -12.17 22.59
C ALA A 133 -13.49 -13.41 23.49
N ALA A 134 -14.20 -14.45 23.05
CA ALA A 134 -14.29 -15.72 23.75
C ALA A 134 -12.93 -16.44 23.83
N GLY A 135 -12.08 -16.25 22.82
CA GLY A 135 -10.70 -16.75 22.77
C GLY A 135 -9.72 -15.95 23.62
N GLY A 136 -10.16 -14.85 24.27
CA GLY A 136 -9.33 -14.03 25.15
C GLY A 136 -8.49 -12.98 24.47
N LEU A 137 -8.71 -12.68 23.18
CA LEU A 137 -8.03 -11.59 22.47
C LEU A 137 -8.45 -10.23 23.05
N LEU A 138 -7.48 -9.38 23.28
CA LEU A 138 -7.65 -8.04 23.82
C LEU A 138 -7.12 -6.98 22.84
N LYS A 139 -7.61 -5.74 22.99
CA LYS A 139 -7.05 -4.60 22.29
C LYS A 139 -5.59 -4.40 22.69
N GLY A 140 -4.72 -4.22 21.70
CA GLY A 140 -3.28 -4.06 21.88
C GLY A 140 -2.48 -5.36 21.75
N ASP A 141 -3.14 -6.53 21.72
CA ASP A 141 -2.44 -7.79 21.49
C ASP A 141 -1.77 -7.80 20.11
N ARG A 142 -0.57 -8.34 20.07
CA ARG A 142 0.16 -8.55 18.82
C ARG A 142 0.10 -10.02 18.41
N ILE A 143 -0.49 -10.28 17.26
CA ILE A 143 -0.53 -11.62 16.70
C ILE A 143 0.84 -11.94 16.09
N VAL A 144 1.54 -12.91 16.67
CA VAL A 144 2.88 -13.31 16.27
C VAL A 144 2.92 -14.64 15.53
N GLY A 145 1.80 -15.36 15.49
CA GLY A 145 1.70 -16.63 14.80
C GLY A 145 0.26 -17.06 14.54
N PHE A 146 0.07 -17.85 13.50
CA PHE A 146 -1.21 -18.40 13.11
C PHE A 146 -1.03 -19.83 12.59
N ASN A 147 -1.78 -20.80 13.16
CA ASN A 147 -1.68 -22.23 12.83
C ASN A 147 -0.24 -22.77 12.83
N GLY A 148 0.56 -22.38 13.84
CA GLY A 148 1.95 -22.81 13.99
C GLY A 148 2.94 -22.13 13.03
N LYS A 149 2.49 -21.19 12.19
CA LYS A 149 3.36 -20.39 11.33
C LYS A 149 3.58 -19.01 11.94
N PRO A 150 4.81 -18.48 11.95
CA PRO A 150 5.06 -17.13 12.42
C PRO A 150 4.39 -16.10 11.49
N VAL A 151 3.89 -15.01 12.08
CA VAL A 151 3.27 -13.89 11.37
C VAL A 151 3.99 -12.61 11.79
N GLY A 152 4.67 -11.98 10.85
CA GLY A 152 5.41 -10.73 11.08
C GLY A 152 4.59 -9.47 10.81
N SER A 153 3.52 -9.59 9.98
CA SER A 153 2.71 -8.46 9.54
C SER A 153 1.25 -8.84 9.32
N PHE A 154 0.37 -7.85 9.39
CA PHE A 154 -1.06 -8.02 9.08
C PHE A 154 -1.27 -8.56 7.65
N ASN A 155 -0.41 -8.18 6.74
CA ASN A 155 -0.42 -8.65 5.36
C ASN A 155 -0.19 -10.17 5.26
N GLU A 156 0.76 -10.72 6.04
CA GLU A 156 0.96 -12.18 6.13
C GLU A 156 -0.22 -12.89 6.77
N PHE A 157 -0.77 -12.29 7.80
CA PHE A 157 -1.94 -12.82 8.48
C PHE A 157 -3.12 -12.97 7.52
N THR A 158 -3.42 -11.93 6.74
CA THR A 158 -4.51 -11.97 5.75
C THR A 158 -4.26 -12.96 4.61
N GLU A 159 -3.03 -13.10 4.14
CA GLU A 159 -2.64 -14.11 3.15
C GLU A 159 -2.85 -15.55 3.67
N HIS A 160 -2.53 -15.78 4.95
CA HIS A 160 -2.76 -17.09 5.56
C HIS A 160 -4.25 -17.41 5.74
N ILE A 161 -5.07 -16.42 6.11
CA ILE A 161 -6.52 -16.60 6.22
C ILE A 161 -7.16 -16.77 4.84
N GLY A 162 -6.79 -15.98 3.85
CA GLY A 162 -7.29 -16.09 2.48
C GLY A 162 -7.11 -17.49 1.91
N ARG A 163 -5.93 -18.07 2.07
CA ARG A 163 -5.64 -19.46 1.64
C ARG A 163 -6.49 -20.51 2.36
N LEU A 164 -6.89 -20.27 3.61
CA LEU A 164 -7.78 -21.17 4.33
C LEU A 164 -9.22 -21.08 3.83
N SER A 165 -9.71 -19.88 3.52
CA SER A 165 -11.05 -19.70 2.95
C SER A 165 -11.18 -20.41 1.59
N ASP A 166 -10.13 -20.35 0.77
CA ASP A 166 -10.09 -21.03 -0.52
C ASP A 166 -10.11 -22.56 -0.38
N VAL A 167 -9.37 -23.11 0.59
CA VAL A 167 -9.38 -24.55 0.89
C VAL A 167 -10.72 -25.01 1.43
N MET A 168 -11.37 -24.20 2.27
CA MET A 168 -12.69 -24.54 2.81
C MET A 168 -13.80 -24.43 1.75
N SER A 169 -13.68 -23.52 0.79
CA SER A 169 -14.66 -23.39 -0.31
C SER A 169 -14.59 -24.52 -1.33
N VAL A 170 -13.45 -25.20 -1.44
CA VAL A 170 -13.26 -26.38 -2.33
C VAL A 170 -13.73 -27.68 -1.66
N ALA A 171 -13.89 -27.69 -0.33
CA ALA A 171 -14.29 -28.87 0.44
C ALA A 171 -15.83 -28.96 0.69
N THR A 172 -16.62 -28.02 0.17
CA THR A 172 -18.08 -28.02 0.15
C THR A 172 -18.61 -28.25 -1.25
#